data_69e391afd9da5bf7daf95c2152a1a543
#
_entry.id   69e391afd9da5bf7daf95c2152a1a543
#
_cell.length_a   1.000
_cell.length_b   1.000
_cell.length_c   1.000
_cell.angle_alpha   90.00
_cell.angle_beta   90.00
_cell.angle_gamma   90.00
#
_symmetry.space_group_name_H-M   'P 1'
#
loop_
_entity.id
_entity.type
_entity.pdbx_description
1 polymer ?
#
loop_
_entity_poly.entity_id
_entity_poly.type
_entity_poly.pdbx_seq_one_letter_code
_entity_poly.pdbx_strand_id
1 'polypeptide(L)'
;RDDIGFVFQFYNLIPNLTALENVELALQICKNPMDAREVLEEVGLGERTDNFPAQLSGGEQQRVSIARALAKNPKLLLCDEPTGALDYNTGKSILKLLQDTCRKKGMTVILITHNQAIAPMADRVIEMKNGKISNIMINEHPQPVETIEW
;
A
#
# COMPACT_ATOMS: atom_id res chain seq x y z
N ARG A 1 -9.43 13.20 -2.81
CA ARG A 1 -8.88 14.19 -1.89
C ARG A 1 -7.47 13.83 -1.46
N ASP A 2 -6.72 14.85 -1.11
CA ASP A 2 -5.29 14.70 -0.82
C ASP A 2 -5.02 14.02 0.52
N ASP A 3 -5.99 14.05 1.46
CA ASP A 3 -5.81 13.51 2.81
C ASP A 3 -5.88 11.98 2.88
N ILE A 4 -6.49 11.34 1.88
CA ILE A 4 -6.68 9.89 1.87
C ILE A 4 -6.10 9.32 0.57
N GLY A 5 -5.20 8.35 0.71
CA GLY A 5 -4.69 7.56 -0.39
C GLY A 5 -5.38 6.20 -0.42
N PHE A 6 -5.64 5.69 -1.62
CA PHE A 6 -6.29 4.39 -1.82
C PHE A 6 -5.36 3.43 -2.54
N VAL A 7 -5.28 2.20 -2.03
CA VAL A 7 -4.55 1.10 -2.66
C VAL A 7 -5.52 -0.07 -2.83
N PHE A 8 -5.67 -0.55 -4.06
CA PHE A 8 -6.63 -1.60 -4.41
C PHE A 8 -5.94 -2.92 -4.75
N GLN A 9 -6.68 -4.02 -4.66
CA GLN A 9 -6.20 -5.37 -5.02
C GLN A 9 -5.74 -5.44 -6.48
N PHE A 10 -6.47 -4.81 -7.39
CA PHE A 10 -6.17 -4.76 -8.82
C PHE A 10 -5.66 -3.36 -9.15
N TYR A 11 -4.48 -3.11 -9.04
CA TYR A 11 -3.61 -1.94 -9.13
C TYR A 11 -4.16 -0.69 -9.84
N ASN A 12 -5.04 -0.83 -10.82
CA ASN A 12 -5.67 0.28 -11.57
C ASN A 12 -4.68 1.23 -12.21
N LEU A 13 -3.59 0.70 -12.75
CA LEU A 13 -2.61 1.50 -13.49
C LEU A 13 -3.08 1.74 -14.91
N ILE A 14 -2.70 2.91 -15.45
CA ILE A 14 -2.98 3.24 -16.84
C ILE A 14 -1.93 2.55 -17.70
N PRO A 15 -2.33 1.62 -18.60
CA PRO A 15 -1.39 0.75 -19.28
C PRO A 15 -0.49 1.45 -20.27
N ASN A 16 -0.89 2.61 -20.76
CA ASN A 16 -0.14 3.39 -21.76
C ASN A 16 0.84 4.38 -21.12
N LEU A 17 0.91 4.43 -19.80
CA LEU A 17 1.81 5.31 -19.06
C LEU A 17 2.86 4.49 -18.34
N THR A 18 4.06 5.03 -18.21
CA THR A 18 5.13 4.42 -17.41
C THR A 18 4.78 4.46 -15.92
N ALA A 19 5.59 3.78 -15.09
CA ALA A 19 5.45 3.84 -13.65
C ALA A 19 5.49 5.30 -13.16
N LEU A 20 6.48 6.06 -13.61
CA LEU A 20 6.62 7.46 -13.25
C LEU A 20 5.40 8.29 -13.68
N GLU A 21 4.96 8.12 -14.91
CA GLU A 21 3.81 8.85 -15.44
C GLU A 21 2.52 8.51 -14.71
N ASN A 22 2.34 7.24 -14.31
CA ASN A 22 1.18 6.84 -13.50
C ASN A 22 1.14 7.60 -12.17
N VAL A 23 2.28 7.78 -11.53
CA VAL A 23 2.37 8.54 -10.28
C VAL A 23 2.18 10.03 -10.54
N GLU A 24 2.88 10.58 -11.52
CA GLU A 24 2.82 12.03 -11.83
C GLU A 24 1.42 12.50 -12.22
N LEU A 25 0.68 11.69 -12.97
CA LEU A 25 -0.68 12.04 -13.37
C LEU A 25 -1.59 12.26 -12.16
N ALA A 26 -1.44 11.40 -11.14
CA ALA A 26 -2.23 11.50 -9.91
C ALA A 26 -1.90 12.77 -9.11
N LEU A 27 -0.74 13.37 -9.33
CA LEU A 27 -0.28 14.54 -8.59
C LEU A 27 -0.68 15.88 -9.20
N GLN A 28 -1.20 15.89 -10.41
CA GLN A 28 -1.47 17.14 -11.14
C GLN A 28 -2.44 18.08 -10.42
N ILE A 29 -3.36 17.53 -9.64
CA ILE A 29 -4.35 18.31 -8.87
C ILE A 29 -4.04 18.36 -7.38
N CYS A 30 -2.91 17.84 -6.99
CA CYS A 30 -2.50 17.74 -5.59
C CYS A 30 -1.83 19.05 -5.14
N LYS A 31 -2.13 19.52 -3.92
CA LYS A 31 -1.58 20.80 -3.42
C LYS A 31 -0.14 20.70 -2.95
N ASN A 32 0.21 19.62 -2.25
CA ASN A 32 1.54 19.42 -1.68
C ASN A 32 2.06 18.03 -2.02
N PRO A 33 2.27 17.71 -3.32
CA PRO A 33 2.74 16.40 -3.70
C PRO A 33 4.19 16.19 -3.30
N MET A 34 4.53 14.93 -3.03
CA MET A 34 5.92 14.50 -2.93
C MET A 34 6.51 14.34 -4.34
N ASP A 35 7.83 14.30 -4.43
CA ASP A 35 8.49 14.02 -5.72
C ASP A 35 8.21 12.57 -6.13
N ALA A 36 7.65 12.38 -7.33
CA ALA A 36 7.26 11.06 -7.82
C ALA A 36 8.44 10.09 -7.91
N ARG A 37 9.62 10.56 -8.36
CA ARG A 37 10.81 9.71 -8.45
C ARG A 37 11.30 9.27 -7.08
N GLU A 38 11.32 10.17 -6.12
CA GLU A 38 11.74 9.84 -4.75
C GLU A 38 10.82 8.79 -4.13
N VAL A 39 9.51 8.93 -4.33
CA VAL A 39 8.56 7.95 -3.80
C VAL A 39 8.72 6.59 -4.46
N LEU A 40 8.95 6.56 -5.78
CA LEU A 40 9.22 5.30 -6.47
C LEU A 40 10.50 4.63 -5.98
N GLU A 41 11.53 5.40 -5.67
CA GLU A 41 12.75 4.87 -5.03
C GLU A 41 12.46 4.29 -3.66
N GLU A 42 11.66 4.99 -2.84
CA GLU A 42 11.27 4.53 -1.50
C GLU A 42 10.54 3.18 -1.53
N VAL A 43 9.73 2.94 -2.55
CA VAL A 43 9.02 1.66 -2.70
C VAL A 43 9.84 0.60 -3.45
N GLY A 44 11.09 0.88 -3.76
CA GLY A 44 12.00 -0.08 -4.39
C GLY A 44 11.93 -0.14 -5.90
N LEU A 45 11.41 0.88 -6.56
CA LEU A 45 11.24 0.92 -8.02
C LEU A 45 12.10 2.00 -8.71
N GLY A 46 13.19 2.43 -8.08
CA GLY A 46 14.05 3.47 -8.65
C GLY A 46 14.59 3.16 -10.04
N GLU A 47 14.75 1.87 -10.38
CA GLU A 47 15.24 1.42 -11.69
C GLU A 47 14.11 1.02 -12.66
N ARG A 48 12.85 1.18 -12.25
CA ARG A 48 11.68 0.78 -13.05
C ARG A 48 10.79 1.96 -13.45
N THR A 49 11.26 3.18 -13.24
CA THR A 49 10.44 4.39 -13.47
C THR A 49 9.94 4.53 -14.90
N ASP A 50 10.70 4.04 -15.87
CA ASP A 50 10.37 4.14 -17.30
C ASP A 50 9.67 2.88 -17.86
N ASN A 51 9.39 1.91 -16.99
CA ASN A 51 8.68 0.69 -17.41
C ASN A 51 7.18 0.93 -17.47
N PHE A 52 6.54 0.30 -18.46
CA PHE A 52 5.07 0.26 -18.55
C PHE A 52 4.53 -0.87 -17.67
N PRO A 53 3.25 -0.81 -17.26
CA PRO A 53 2.66 -1.86 -16.43
C PRO A 53 2.87 -3.28 -16.98
N ALA A 54 2.79 -3.46 -18.30
CA ALA A 54 3.01 -4.78 -18.92
C ALA A 54 4.43 -5.31 -18.72
N GLN A 55 5.38 -4.45 -18.39
CA GLN A 55 6.79 -4.81 -18.15
C GLN A 55 7.09 -5.03 -16.67
N LEU A 56 6.07 -4.92 -15.81
CA LEU A 56 6.21 -5.03 -14.36
C LEU A 56 5.52 -6.28 -13.85
N SER A 57 6.09 -6.91 -12.82
CA SER A 57 5.43 -8.00 -12.10
C SER A 57 4.20 -7.46 -11.35
N GLY A 58 3.34 -8.37 -10.88
CA GLY A 58 2.18 -7.97 -10.07
C GLY A 58 2.59 -7.20 -8.82
N GLY A 59 3.63 -7.66 -8.13
CA GLY A 59 4.15 -6.95 -6.95
C GLY A 59 4.71 -5.58 -7.28
N GLU A 60 5.41 -5.45 -8.40
CA GLU A 60 5.92 -4.15 -8.86
C GLU A 60 4.78 -3.21 -9.23
N GLN A 61 3.75 -3.72 -9.90
CA GLN A 61 2.55 -2.91 -10.20
C GLN A 61 1.87 -2.43 -8.92
N GLN A 62 1.77 -3.29 -7.91
CA GLN A 62 1.21 -2.89 -6.62
C GLN A 62 2.08 -1.84 -5.94
N ARG A 63 3.39 -1.92 -6.07
CA ARG A 63 4.30 -0.90 -5.54
C ARG A 63 4.12 0.44 -6.24
N VAL A 64 3.85 0.46 -7.55
CA VAL A 64 3.50 1.68 -8.27
C VAL A 64 2.20 2.27 -7.73
N SER A 65 1.19 1.42 -7.49
CA SER A 65 -0.09 1.84 -6.92
C SER A 65 0.10 2.46 -5.53
N ILE A 66 0.93 1.85 -4.69
CA ILE A 66 1.26 2.38 -3.36
C ILE A 66 1.99 3.72 -3.50
N ALA A 67 2.98 3.81 -4.39
CA ALA A 67 3.71 5.05 -4.63
C ALA A 67 2.79 6.17 -5.09
N ARG A 68 1.85 5.86 -5.98
CA ARG A 68 0.85 6.81 -6.47
C ARG A 68 0.00 7.37 -5.32
N ALA A 69 -0.39 6.53 -4.38
CA ALA A 69 -1.14 6.96 -3.22
C ALA A 69 -0.27 7.76 -2.24
N LEU A 70 0.96 7.31 -1.97
CA LEU A 70 1.89 7.97 -1.05
C LEU A 70 2.35 9.33 -1.55
N ALA A 71 2.53 9.48 -2.86
CA ALA A 71 3.04 10.72 -3.45
C ALA A 71 2.09 11.89 -3.26
N LYS A 72 0.82 11.63 -3.01
CA LYS A 72 -0.16 12.66 -2.65
C LYS A 72 0.07 13.22 -1.24
N ASN A 73 0.98 12.63 -0.49
CA ASN A 73 1.28 12.99 0.90
C ASN A 73 0.04 12.91 1.81
N PRO A 74 -0.68 11.78 1.82
CA PRO A 74 -1.92 11.64 2.57
C PRO A 74 -1.65 11.45 4.06
N LYS A 75 -2.68 11.70 4.89
CA LYS A 75 -2.65 11.39 6.31
C LYS A 75 -3.07 9.96 6.60
N LEU A 76 -3.87 9.39 5.71
CA LEU A 76 -4.45 8.07 5.84
C LEU A 76 -4.28 7.31 4.52
N LEU A 77 -3.78 6.08 4.61
CA LEU A 77 -3.70 5.16 3.49
C LEU A 77 -4.71 4.04 3.71
N LEU A 78 -5.66 3.90 2.81
CA LEU A 78 -6.68 2.87 2.85
C LEU A 78 -6.34 1.78 1.83
N CYS A 79 -6.05 0.58 2.31
CA CYS A 79 -5.63 -0.54 1.48
C CYS A 79 -6.70 -1.63 1.50
N ASP A 80 -7.29 -1.90 0.33
CA ASP A 80 -8.35 -2.90 0.18
C ASP A 80 -7.77 -4.16 -0.45
N GLU A 81 -7.57 -5.21 0.35
CA GLU A 81 -7.00 -6.48 -0.06
C GLU A 81 -5.72 -6.31 -0.89
N PRO A 82 -4.71 -5.57 -0.39
CA PRO A 82 -3.56 -5.18 -1.22
C PRO A 82 -2.69 -6.35 -1.67
N THR A 83 -2.83 -7.52 -1.06
CA THR A 83 -2.06 -8.72 -1.41
C THR A 83 -2.90 -9.80 -2.08
N GLY A 84 -4.18 -9.53 -2.34
CA GLY A 84 -5.13 -10.55 -2.78
C GLY A 84 -4.81 -11.20 -4.12
N ALA A 85 -4.13 -10.50 -5.02
CA ALA A 85 -3.75 -11.01 -6.33
C ALA A 85 -2.27 -11.45 -6.41
N LEU A 86 -1.56 -11.50 -5.28
CA LEU A 86 -0.13 -11.77 -5.23
C LEU A 86 0.16 -13.14 -4.60
N ASP A 87 1.28 -13.74 -5.00
CA ASP A 87 1.80 -14.92 -4.35
C ASP A 87 2.26 -14.59 -2.92
N TYR A 88 2.49 -15.63 -2.12
CA TYR A 88 2.81 -15.49 -0.70
C TYR A 88 4.01 -14.57 -0.43
N ASN A 89 5.14 -14.83 -1.08
CA ASN A 89 6.36 -14.07 -0.81
C ASN A 89 6.24 -12.61 -1.25
N THR A 90 5.64 -12.38 -2.41
CA THR A 90 5.40 -11.03 -2.92
C THR A 90 4.41 -10.28 -2.05
N GLY A 91 3.33 -10.94 -1.63
CA GLY A 91 2.34 -10.36 -0.72
C GLY A 91 2.97 -9.97 0.61
N LYS A 92 3.83 -10.81 1.15
CA LYS A 92 4.55 -10.53 2.41
C LYS A 92 5.43 -9.29 2.27
N SER A 93 6.11 -9.14 1.14
CA SER A 93 6.94 -7.97 0.84
C SER A 93 6.10 -6.68 0.76
N ILE A 94 4.89 -6.75 0.22
CA ILE A 94 3.98 -5.60 0.18
C ILE A 94 3.51 -5.23 1.59
N LEU A 95 3.14 -6.21 2.43
CA LEU A 95 2.74 -5.95 3.81
C LEU A 95 3.89 -5.32 4.61
N LYS A 96 5.13 -5.78 4.39
CA LYS A 96 6.30 -5.17 5.01
C LYS A 96 6.47 -3.71 4.60
N LEU A 97 6.30 -3.41 3.32
CA LEU A 97 6.36 -2.04 2.82
C LEU A 97 5.32 -1.15 3.51
N LEU A 98 4.09 -1.63 3.65
CA LEU A 98 3.02 -0.90 4.32
C LEU A 98 3.31 -0.69 5.81
N GLN A 99 3.80 -1.71 6.51
CA GLN A 99 4.16 -1.59 7.91
C GLN A 99 5.31 -0.59 8.11
N ASP A 100 6.35 -0.68 7.29
CA ASP A 100 7.48 0.25 7.34
C ASP A 100 7.05 1.69 7.05
N THR A 101 6.17 1.88 6.08
CA THR A 101 5.62 3.21 5.75
C THR A 101 4.88 3.81 6.94
N CYS A 102 4.05 3.01 7.60
CA CYS A 102 3.33 3.43 8.80
C CYS A 102 4.32 3.90 9.89
N ARG A 103 5.35 3.10 10.15
CA ARG A 103 6.32 3.40 11.21
C ARG A 103 7.20 4.61 10.89
N LYS A 104 7.70 4.69 9.66
CA LYS A 104 8.64 5.74 9.25
C LYS A 104 7.99 7.09 9.03
N LYS A 105 6.79 7.11 8.46
CA LYS A 105 6.10 8.34 8.11
C LYS A 105 5.06 8.79 9.14
N GLY A 106 4.81 7.98 10.16
CA GLY A 106 3.74 8.26 11.14
C GLY A 106 2.36 8.32 10.50
N MET A 107 2.19 7.63 9.37
CA MET A 107 0.95 7.62 8.61
C MET A 107 0.01 6.54 9.15
N THR A 108 -1.29 6.82 9.21
CA THR A 108 -2.27 5.80 9.53
C THR A 108 -2.55 4.93 8.31
N VAL A 109 -2.39 3.63 8.45
CA VAL A 109 -2.69 2.66 7.40
C VAL A 109 -3.86 1.79 7.86
N ILE A 110 -4.94 1.78 7.08
CA ILE A 110 -6.07 0.88 7.30
C ILE A 110 -5.97 -0.23 6.25
N LEU A 111 -5.86 -1.46 6.71
CA LEU A 111 -5.73 -2.63 5.88
C LEU A 111 -7.02 -3.44 5.98
N ILE A 112 -7.74 -3.56 4.87
CA ILE A 112 -8.94 -4.38 4.80
C ILE A 112 -8.55 -5.73 4.22
N THR A 113 -8.82 -6.80 4.94
CA THR A 113 -8.42 -8.15 4.51
C THR A 113 -9.34 -9.22 5.11
N HIS A 114 -9.45 -10.34 4.39
CA HIS A 114 -10.06 -11.56 4.91
C HIS A 114 -9.04 -12.49 5.56
N ASN A 115 -7.75 -12.17 5.50
CA ASN A 115 -6.69 -13.00 6.04
C ASN A 115 -6.40 -12.64 7.50
N GLN A 116 -7.00 -13.40 8.42
CA GLN A 116 -6.83 -13.17 9.85
C GLN A 116 -5.40 -13.45 10.34
N ALA A 117 -4.63 -14.22 9.61
CA ALA A 117 -3.27 -14.58 10.01
C ALA A 117 -2.33 -13.36 10.07
N ILE A 118 -2.65 -12.27 9.36
CA ILE A 118 -1.84 -11.06 9.38
C ILE A 118 -2.20 -10.09 10.52
N ALA A 119 -3.25 -10.38 11.28
CA ALA A 119 -3.67 -9.52 12.40
C ALA A 119 -2.56 -9.17 13.38
N PRO A 120 -1.61 -10.08 13.73
CA PRO A 120 -0.55 -9.73 14.66
C PRO A 120 0.36 -8.58 14.25
N MET A 121 0.39 -8.19 12.98
CA MET A 121 1.20 -7.05 12.53
C MET A 121 0.58 -5.69 12.84
N ALA A 122 -0.71 -5.65 13.12
CA ALA A 122 -1.47 -4.41 13.28
C ALA A 122 -1.40 -3.87 14.70
N ASP A 123 -1.47 -2.55 14.84
CA ASP A 123 -1.60 -1.89 16.14
C ASP A 123 -3.00 -2.11 16.72
N ARG A 124 -4.00 -2.17 15.85
CA ARG A 124 -5.39 -2.34 16.24
C ARG A 124 -6.08 -3.24 15.21
N VAL A 125 -6.83 -4.20 15.71
CA VAL A 125 -7.61 -5.12 14.86
C VAL A 125 -9.09 -4.84 15.10
N ILE A 126 -9.80 -4.54 14.02
CA ILE A 126 -11.24 -4.30 14.06
C ILE A 126 -11.91 -5.43 13.30
N GLU A 127 -12.70 -6.24 14.00
CA GLU A 127 -13.45 -7.33 13.39
C GLU A 127 -14.83 -6.84 13.00
N MET A 128 -15.18 -7.07 11.73
CA MET A 128 -16.48 -6.69 11.17
C MET A 128 -17.34 -7.93 10.97
N LYS A 129 -18.62 -7.84 11.32
CA LYS A 129 -19.58 -8.91 11.09
C LYS A 129 -20.94 -8.31 10.79
N ASN A 130 -21.55 -8.74 9.67
CA ASN A 130 -22.87 -8.26 9.23
C ASN A 130 -22.95 -6.72 9.17
N GLY A 131 -21.91 -6.08 8.67
CA GLY A 131 -21.86 -4.63 8.52
C GLY A 131 -21.68 -3.85 9.82
N LYS A 132 -21.36 -4.54 10.92
CA LYS A 132 -21.16 -3.92 12.23
C LYS A 132 -19.82 -4.35 12.83
N ILE A 133 -19.27 -3.50 13.69
CA ILE A 133 -18.07 -3.86 14.46
C ILE A 133 -18.47 -4.89 15.51
N SER A 134 -17.86 -6.08 15.45
CA SER A 134 -18.11 -7.13 16.43
C SER A 134 -17.06 -7.16 17.54
N ASN A 135 -15.85 -6.71 17.27
CA ASN A 135 -14.77 -6.68 18.27
C ASN A 135 -13.69 -5.70 17.87
N ILE A 136 -13.02 -5.12 18.86
CA ILE A 136 -11.82 -4.27 18.66
C ILE A 136 -10.76 -4.76 19.63
N MET A 137 -9.58 -5.09 19.11
CA MET A 137 -8.42 -5.48 19.90
C MET A 137 -7.28 -4.51 19.67
N ILE A 138 -6.64 -4.06 20.75
CA ILE A 138 -5.45 -3.24 20.69
C ILE A 138 -4.25 -4.15 20.89
N ASN A 139 -3.30 -4.10 19.97
CA ASN A 139 -2.08 -4.88 20.03
C ASN A 139 -0.92 -3.97 20.47
N GLU A 140 -0.48 -4.13 21.70
CA GLU A 140 0.59 -3.30 22.26
C GLU A 140 1.97 -3.64 21.68
N HIS A 141 2.13 -4.84 21.13
CA HIS A 141 3.39 -5.33 20.58
C HIS A 141 3.20 -5.92 19.18
N PRO A 142 2.95 -5.06 18.17
CA PRO A 142 2.77 -5.53 16.79
C PRO A 142 4.01 -6.29 16.32
N GLN A 143 3.79 -7.44 15.67
CA GLN A 143 4.88 -8.27 15.17
C GLN A 143 5.39 -7.75 13.81
N PRO A 144 6.71 -7.85 13.56
CA PRO A 144 7.24 -7.60 12.22
C PRO A 144 6.64 -8.59 11.21
N VAL A 145 6.35 -8.10 10.02
CA VAL A 145 5.74 -8.94 8.97
C VAL A 145 6.56 -10.18 8.68
N GLU A 146 7.90 -10.08 8.76
CA GLU A 146 8.80 -11.20 8.48
C GLU A 146 8.54 -12.42 9.38
N THR A 147 7.98 -12.22 10.56
CA THR A 147 7.73 -13.30 11.53
C THR A 147 6.34 -13.91 11.41
N ILE A 148 5.50 -13.39 10.53
CA ILE A 148 4.13 -13.87 10.35
C ILE A 148 4.06 -14.88 9.22
N GLU A 149 3.34 -15.98 9.44
CA GLU A 149 3.08 -17.00 8.43
C GLU A 149 1.58 -17.17 8.22
N TRP A 150 1.17 -17.39 6.96
CA TRP A 150 -0.23 -17.67 6.61
C TRP A 150 -0.37 -18.61 5.43
#